data_67152837cc702bd02f18c6f1dfe6cbde
#
_entry.id   67152837cc702bd02f18c6f1dfe6cbde
#
_cell.length_a   1.000
_cell.length_b   1.000
_cell.length_c   1.000
_cell.angle_alpha   90.00
_cell.angle_beta   90.00
_cell.angle_gamma   90.00
#
_symmetry.space_group_name_H-M   'P 1'
#
loop_
_entity.id
_entity.type
_entity.pdbx_description
1 polymer ?
#
loop_
_entity_poly.entity_id
_entity_poly.type
_entity_poly.pdbx_seq_one_letter_code
_entity_poly.pdbx_strand_id
1 'polypeptide(L)'
;MFSKTSHFGIALGVILILSFMLQYKLNVHTNPENIYSLIMFPIMGLFMILAIINTSRTVDPFSIREGLKTGIGVILLGSLMLWIYIILHASYIEPDFVDQLAMVAEEDLRKNSDFTEEKIQESIKFLKDNFKFAIFIENVFKSLLSGFFFSLLASLAIKSKIFANPKNPV
;
A
#
# COMPACT_ATOMS: atom_id res chain seq x y z
N MET A 1 -19.29 9.34 7.75
CA MET A 1 -18.81 7.95 7.83
C MET A 1 -17.29 7.84 7.75
N PHE A 2 -16.60 8.68 6.99
CA PHE A 2 -15.13 8.71 6.92
C PHE A 2 -14.41 9.06 8.23
N SER A 3 -15.06 9.73 9.19
CA SER A 3 -14.37 10.27 10.37
C SER A 3 -13.96 9.24 11.43
N LYS A 4 -14.65 8.09 11.55
CA LYS A 4 -14.36 7.10 12.61
C LYS A 4 -13.26 6.09 12.28
N THR A 5 -12.88 5.96 11.01
CA THR A 5 -11.86 5.01 10.54
C THR A 5 -10.67 5.71 9.87
N SER A 6 -10.76 7.00 9.58
CA SER A 6 -9.69 7.77 8.96
C SER A 6 -8.39 7.80 9.80
N HIS A 7 -8.49 7.76 11.13
CA HIS A 7 -7.32 7.69 11.99
C HIS A 7 -6.46 6.43 11.76
N PHE A 8 -7.07 5.28 11.40
CA PHE A 8 -6.30 4.09 11.02
C PHE A 8 -5.56 4.29 9.70
N GLY A 9 -6.19 4.94 8.72
CA GLY A 9 -5.56 5.25 7.43
C GLY A 9 -4.43 6.27 7.57
N ILE A 10 -4.62 7.30 8.39
CA ILE A 10 -3.59 8.30 8.69
C ILE A 10 -2.41 7.64 9.42
N ALA A 11 -2.69 6.85 10.46
CA ALA A 11 -1.65 6.14 11.20
C ALA A 11 -0.85 5.19 10.29
N LEU A 12 -1.55 4.45 9.42
CA LEU A 12 -0.90 3.62 8.41
C LEU A 12 -0.02 4.45 7.48
N GLY A 13 -0.53 5.57 6.95
CA GLY A 13 0.24 6.46 6.07
C GLY A 13 1.51 6.99 6.73
N VAL A 14 1.43 7.40 8.00
CA VAL A 14 2.61 7.83 8.77
C VAL A 14 3.62 6.70 8.89
N ILE A 15 3.19 5.48 9.22
CA ILE A 15 4.07 4.32 9.33
C ILE A 15 4.73 3.98 7.99
N LEU A 16 3.98 4.02 6.90
CA LEU A 16 4.52 3.79 5.56
C LEU A 16 5.58 4.84 5.19
N ILE A 17 5.33 6.11 5.48
CA ILE A 17 6.30 7.20 5.26
C ILE A 17 7.56 6.99 6.11
N LEU A 18 7.41 6.71 7.40
CA LEU A 18 8.55 6.46 8.29
C LEU A 18 9.36 5.24 7.85
N SER A 19 8.68 4.19 7.38
CA SER A 19 9.35 3.01 6.80
C SER A 19 10.15 3.37 5.56
N PHE A 20 9.58 4.16 4.64
CA PHE A 20 10.29 4.63 3.45
C PHE A 20 11.51 5.49 3.82
N MET A 21 11.36 6.42 4.76
CA MET A 21 12.49 7.23 5.27
C MET A 21 13.60 6.37 5.89
N LEU A 22 13.24 5.31 6.61
CA LEU A 22 14.21 4.36 7.15
C LEU A 22 14.94 3.62 6.02
N GLN A 23 14.21 3.14 5.03
CA GLN A 23 14.78 2.47 3.85
C GLN A 23 15.72 3.41 3.08
N TYR A 24 15.35 4.69 2.93
CA TYR A 24 16.22 5.72 2.35
C TYR A 24 17.53 5.87 3.12
N LYS A 25 17.47 6.01 4.45
CA LYS A 25 18.68 6.10 5.30
C LYS A 25 19.57 4.86 5.22
N LEU A 26 18.99 3.71 4.92
CA LEU A 26 19.70 2.44 4.77
C LEU A 26 20.17 2.18 3.33
N ASN A 27 19.88 3.09 2.40
CA ASN A 27 20.16 2.96 0.96
C ASN A 27 19.58 1.69 0.34
N VAL A 28 18.37 1.28 0.77
CA VAL A 28 17.66 0.09 0.25
C VAL A 28 16.28 0.41 -0.33
N HIS A 29 15.89 1.67 -0.37
CA HIS A 29 14.55 2.13 -0.77
C HIS A 29 14.26 1.97 -2.27
N THR A 30 15.28 1.85 -3.11
CA THR A 30 15.17 1.56 -4.54
C THR A 30 15.19 0.06 -4.85
N ASN A 31 15.55 -0.78 -3.89
CA ASN A 31 15.59 -2.23 -4.08
C ASN A 31 14.19 -2.84 -3.86
N PRO A 32 13.54 -3.42 -4.89
CA PRO A 32 12.20 -4.01 -4.76
C PRO A 32 12.17 -5.27 -3.88
N GLU A 33 13.28 -5.97 -3.75
CA GLU A 33 13.40 -7.22 -2.96
C GLU A 33 13.80 -6.97 -1.49
N ASN A 34 13.76 -5.71 -1.03
CA ASN A 34 14.16 -5.43 0.35
C ASN A 34 13.16 -6.02 1.38
N ILE A 35 13.69 -6.53 2.49
CA ILE A 35 12.92 -7.15 3.57
C ILE A 35 11.88 -6.20 4.19
N TYR A 36 12.12 -4.89 4.17
CA TYR A 36 11.21 -3.89 4.75
C TYR A 36 9.90 -3.79 3.95
N SER A 37 9.96 -3.92 2.63
CA SER A 37 8.76 -3.97 1.79
C SER A 37 7.90 -5.19 2.14
N LEU A 38 8.52 -6.35 2.38
CA LEU A 38 7.83 -7.56 2.78
C LEU A 38 7.16 -7.42 4.17
N ILE A 39 7.83 -6.77 5.13
CA ILE A 39 7.30 -6.53 6.48
C ILE A 39 6.12 -5.55 6.45
N MET A 40 6.13 -4.58 5.55
CA MET A 40 5.02 -3.62 5.47
C MET A 40 3.69 -4.27 5.06
N PHE A 41 3.72 -5.35 4.29
CA PHE A 41 2.51 -6.03 3.85
C PHE A 41 1.63 -6.56 5.00
N PRO A 42 2.14 -7.34 5.97
CA PRO A 42 1.35 -7.73 7.15
C PRO A 42 0.96 -6.56 8.05
N ILE A 43 1.77 -5.49 8.13
CA ILE A 43 1.42 -4.28 8.87
C ILE A 43 0.19 -3.61 8.26
N MET A 44 0.15 -3.46 6.93
CA MET A 44 -1.02 -2.94 6.21
C MET A 44 -2.27 -3.79 6.50
N GLY A 45 -2.14 -5.13 6.44
CA GLY A 45 -3.21 -6.07 6.81
C GLY A 45 -3.71 -5.87 8.23
N LEU A 46 -2.80 -5.70 9.19
CA LEU A 46 -3.15 -5.45 10.60
C LEU A 46 -3.99 -4.18 10.78
N PHE A 47 -3.59 -3.05 10.18
CA PHE A 47 -4.35 -1.80 10.28
C PHE A 47 -5.74 -1.92 9.67
N MET A 48 -5.88 -2.63 8.55
CA MET A 48 -7.19 -2.90 7.95
C MET A 48 -8.06 -3.75 8.86
N ILE A 49 -7.53 -4.84 9.41
CA ILE A 49 -8.26 -5.73 10.33
C ILE A 49 -8.72 -4.97 11.56
N LEU A 50 -7.86 -4.18 12.20
CA LEU A 50 -8.22 -3.38 13.36
C LEU A 50 -9.33 -2.36 13.04
N ALA A 51 -9.25 -1.71 11.89
CA ALA A 51 -10.28 -0.77 11.45
C ALA A 51 -11.63 -1.48 11.21
N ILE A 52 -11.62 -2.67 10.58
CA ILE A 52 -12.82 -3.46 10.31
C ILE A 52 -13.43 -3.97 11.63
N ILE A 53 -12.62 -4.44 12.58
CA ILE A 53 -13.08 -4.82 13.93
C ILE A 53 -13.73 -3.63 14.63
N ASN A 54 -13.09 -2.45 14.57
CA ASN A 54 -13.68 -1.24 15.15
C ASN A 54 -15.03 -0.88 14.49
N THR A 55 -15.12 -1.00 13.16
CA THR A 55 -16.38 -0.76 12.44
C THR A 55 -17.46 -1.78 12.83
N SER A 56 -17.11 -3.05 12.96
CA SER A 56 -18.08 -4.10 13.34
C SER A 56 -18.70 -3.89 14.71
N ARG A 57 -18.02 -3.17 15.61
CA ARG A 57 -18.51 -2.82 16.95
C ARG A 57 -19.38 -1.57 16.98
N THR A 58 -19.36 -0.77 15.92
CA THR A 58 -20.04 0.55 15.88
C THR A 58 -21.16 0.63 14.84
N VAL A 59 -21.26 -0.36 13.97
CA VAL A 59 -22.28 -0.44 12.90
C VAL A 59 -23.07 -1.74 13.09
N ASP A 60 -24.37 -1.61 13.33
CA ASP A 60 -25.28 -2.73 13.49
C ASP A 60 -26.47 -2.56 12.51
N PRO A 61 -26.77 -3.56 11.65
CA PRO A 61 -26.02 -4.81 11.46
C PRO A 61 -24.72 -4.60 10.64
N PHE A 62 -23.63 -5.23 11.07
CA PHE A 62 -22.40 -5.24 10.33
C PHE A 62 -22.52 -6.08 9.05
N SER A 63 -22.09 -5.54 7.93
CA SER A 63 -22.09 -6.21 6.62
C SER A 63 -20.70 -6.30 6.02
N ILE A 64 -20.50 -7.29 5.12
CA ILE A 64 -19.25 -7.41 4.34
C ILE A 64 -18.95 -6.11 3.57
N ARG A 65 -20.00 -5.46 3.05
CA ARG A 65 -19.87 -4.17 2.35
C ARG A 65 -19.27 -3.07 3.24
N GLU A 66 -19.69 -3.00 4.50
CA GLU A 66 -19.13 -2.02 5.45
C GLU A 66 -17.68 -2.34 5.80
N GLY A 67 -17.35 -3.63 5.96
CA GLY A 67 -15.95 -4.04 6.15
C GLY A 67 -15.06 -3.73 4.94
N LEU A 68 -15.52 -4.03 3.71
CA LEU A 68 -14.81 -3.68 2.49
C LEU A 68 -14.58 -2.17 2.36
N LYS A 69 -15.61 -1.35 2.55
CA LYS A 69 -15.49 0.11 2.52
C LYS A 69 -14.46 0.62 3.54
N THR A 70 -14.48 0.05 4.74
CA THR A 70 -13.56 0.42 5.81
C THR A 70 -12.12 0.08 5.44
N GLY A 71 -11.85 -1.16 5.07
CA GLY A 71 -10.49 -1.61 4.77
C GLY A 71 -9.91 -0.93 3.52
N ILE A 72 -10.71 -0.80 2.44
CA ILE A 72 -10.31 -0.06 1.24
C ILE A 72 -10.07 1.42 1.57
N GLY A 73 -10.89 2.03 2.41
CA GLY A 73 -10.68 3.42 2.83
C GLY A 73 -9.39 3.63 3.61
N VAL A 74 -9.03 2.71 4.49
CA VAL A 74 -7.78 2.74 5.27
C VAL A 74 -6.56 2.63 4.36
N ILE A 75 -6.56 1.64 3.46
CA ILE A 75 -5.41 1.41 2.57
C ILE A 75 -5.27 2.52 1.54
N LEU A 76 -6.38 3.01 0.98
CA LEU A 76 -6.37 4.12 0.04
C LEU A 76 -5.77 5.39 0.66
N LEU A 77 -6.21 5.73 1.87
CA LEU A 77 -5.69 6.93 2.56
C LEU A 77 -4.20 6.78 2.88
N GLY A 78 -3.78 5.63 3.41
CA GLY A 78 -2.39 5.36 3.74
C GLY A 78 -1.48 5.38 2.51
N SER A 79 -1.87 4.70 1.43
CA SER A 79 -1.08 4.63 0.21
C SER A 79 -1.03 5.96 -0.56
N LEU A 80 -2.12 6.77 -0.53
CA LEU A 80 -2.10 8.11 -1.10
C LEU A 80 -1.14 9.04 -0.34
N MET A 81 -1.09 8.96 0.99
CA MET A 81 -0.12 9.72 1.79
C MET A 81 1.32 9.34 1.42
N LEU A 82 1.60 8.04 1.31
CA LEU A 82 2.93 7.57 0.88
C LEU A 82 3.26 8.05 -0.54
N TRP A 83 2.32 7.95 -1.48
CA TRP A 83 2.51 8.40 -2.86
C TRP A 83 2.86 9.88 -2.94
N ILE A 84 2.13 10.75 -2.22
CA ILE A 84 2.43 12.17 -2.13
C ILE A 84 3.83 12.39 -1.56
N TYR A 85 4.19 11.67 -0.50
CA TYR A 85 5.50 11.77 0.12
C TYR A 85 6.63 11.38 -0.86
N ILE A 86 6.49 10.27 -1.61
CA ILE A 86 7.49 9.83 -2.60
C ILE A 86 7.70 10.91 -3.68
N ILE A 87 6.63 11.55 -4.15
CA ILE A 87 6.76 12.65 -5.12
C ILE A 87 7.53 13.83 -4.52
N LEU A 88 7.25 14.20 -3.28
CA LEU A 88 7.97 15.27 -2.59
C LEU A 88 9.43 14.88 -2.34
N HIS A 89 9.67 13.62 -1.95
CA HIS A 89 11.01 13.07 -1.75
C HIS A 89 11.85 13.16 -3.03
N ALA A 90 11.35 12.66 -4.16
CA ALA A 90 12.01 12.71 -5.46
C ALA A 90 12.21 14.16 -5.97
N SER A 91 11.35 15.09 -5.57
CA SER A 91 11.44 16.48 -6.06
C SER A 91 12.40 17.35 -5.24
N TYR A 92 12.56 17.08 -3.93
CA TYR A 92 13.24 17.99 -3.01
C TYR A 92 14.34 17.35 -2.16
N ILE A 93 14.30 16.04 -1.93
CA ILE A 93 15.24 15.35 -1.03
C ILE A 93 16.28 14.59 -1.84
N GLU A 94 15.84 13.89 -2.89
CA GLU A 94 16.69 13.03 -3.72
C GLU A 94 16.31 13.22 -5.21
N PRO A 95 16.81 14.29 -5.87
CA PRO A 95 16.44 14.59 -7.27
C PRO A 95 16.84 13.51 -8.29
N ASP A 96 17.82 12.70 -7.99
CA ASP A 96 18.29 11.56 -8.79
C ASP A 96 17.54 10.24 -8.50
N PHE A 97 16.54 10.26 -7.59
CA PHE A 97 15.74 9.09 -7.22
C PHE A 97 15.08 8.41 -8.43
N VAL A 98 14.56 9.20 -9.37
CA VAL A 98 13.92 8.67 -10.59
C VAL A 98 14.93 7.93 -11.48
N ASP A 99 16.16 8.44 -11.59
CA ASP A 99 17.22 7.80 -12.35
C ASP A 99 17.69 6.51 -11.69
N GLN A 100 17.79 6.49 -10.36
CA GLN A 100 18.14 5.28 -9.61
C GLN A 100 17.07 4.19 -9.78
N LEU A 101 15.78 4.53 -9.68
CA LEU A 101 14.69 3.59 -9.94
C LEU A 101 14.73 3.06 -11.37
N ALA A 102 15.01 3.93 -12.34
CA ALA A 102 15.12 3.55 -13.75
C ALA A 102 16.27 2.55 -13.96
N MET A 103 17.41 2.75 -13.32
CA MET A 103 18.56 1.82 -13.39
C MET A 103 18.19 0.44 -12.80
N VAL A 104 17.53 0.39 -11.64
CA VAL A 104 17.08 -0.87 -11.03
C VAL A 104 16.05 -1.57 -11.92
N ALA A 105 15.09 -0.83 -12.46
CA ALA A 105 14.08 -1.39 -13.36
C ALA A 105 14.70 -1.93 -14.66
N GLU A 106 15.70 -1.23 -15.21
CA GLU A 106 16.43 -1.69 -16.39
C GLU A 106 17.18 -2.99 -16.11
N GLU A 107 17.88 -3.09 -14.98
CA GLU A 107 18.57 -4.30 -14.57
C GLU A 107 17.61 -5.49 -14.44
N ASP A 108 16.43 -5.29 -13.82
CA ASP A 108 15.43 -6.36 -13.67
C ASP A 108 14.81 -6.77 -15.00
N LEU A 109 14.54 -5.83 -15.91
CA LEU A 109 14.06 -6.15 -17.25
C LEU A 109 15.09 -6.92 -18.06
N ARG A 110 16.39 -6.60 -17.93
CA ARG A 110 17.48 -7.31 -18.62
C ARG A 110 17.67 -8.76 -18.14
N LYS A 111 17.30 -9.06 -16.89
CA LYS A 111 17.33 -10.45 -16.38
C LYS A 111 16.24 -11.32 -17.03
N ASN A 112 15.21 -10.70 -17.60
CA ASN A 112 14.13 -11.40 -18.28
C ASN A 112 14.40 -11.47 -19.80
N SER A 113 14.70 -12.67 -20.30
CA SER A 113 15.03 -12.92 -21.71
C SER A 113 13.90 -12.61 -22.72
N ASP A 114 12.67 -12.40 -22.23
CA ASP A 114 11.50 -12.11 -23.09
C ASP A 114 11.45 -10.67 -23.57
N PHE A 115 12.28 -9.77 -23.00
CA PHE A 115 12.32 -8.37 -23.38
C PHE A 115 13.46 -8.07 -24.39
N THR A 116 13.10 -7.45 -25.51
CA THR A 116 14.09 -6.91 -26.44
C THR A 116 14.68 -5.60 -25.91
N GLU A 117 15.91 -5.26 -26.32
CA GLU A 117 16.57 -4.00 -25.93
C GLU A 117 15.68 -2.77 -26.19
N GLU A 118 15.00 -2.74 -27.34
CA GLU A 118 14.09 -1.66 -27.72
C GLU A 118 12.93 -1.50 -26.71
N LYS A 119 12.30 -2.62 -26.30
CA LYS A 119 11.22 -2.61 -25.30
C LYS A 119 11.72 -2.18 -23.93
N ILE A 120 12.94 -2.57 -23.55
CA ILE A 120 13.56 -2.14 -22.29
C ILE A 120 13.71 -0.62 -22.30
N GLN A 121 14.33 -0.05 -23.33
CA GLN A 121 14.55 1.39 -23.44
C GLN A 121 13.23 2.17 -23.48
N GLU A 122 12.22 1.67 -24.17
CA GLU A 122 10.88 2.26 -24.20
C GLU A 122 10.24 2.27 -22.79
N SER A 123 10.33 1.16 -22.06
CA SER A 123 9.81 1.03 -20.70
C SER A 123 10.50 1.98 -19.72
N ILE A 124 11.84 2.11 -19.81
CA ILE A 124 12.62 3.02 -18.97
C ILE A 124 12.28 4.47 -19.29
N LYS A 125 12.15 4.81 -20.56
CA LYS A 125 11.72 6.15 -20.97
C LYS A 125 10.33 6.46 -20.45
N PHE A 126 9.37 5.52 -20.57
CA PHE A 126 8.03 5.70 -20.04
C PHE A 126 8.03 5.93 -18.53
N LEU A 127 8.85 5.16 -17.78
CA LEU A 127 8.99 5.32 -16.33
C LEU A 127 9.48 6.74 -15.97
N LYS A 128 10.53 7.24 -16.65
CA LYS A 128 11.07 8.58 -16.40
C LYS A 128 10.09 9.68 -16.76
N ASP A 129 9.48 9.60 -17.93
CA ASP A 129 8.53 10.62 -18.43
C ASP A 129 7.23 10.64 -17.62
N ASN A 130 6.81 9.50 -17.07
CA ASN A 130 5.54 9.32 -16.37
C ASN A 130 5.72 8.89 -14.90
N PHE A 131 6.83 9.24 -14.27
CA PHE A 131 7.19 8.80 -12.92
C PHE A 131 6.05 8.88 -11.90
N LYS A 132 5.36 10.04 -11.82
CA LYS A 132 4.26 10.24 -10.87
C LYS A 132 3.13 9.23 -11.06
N PHE A 133 2.82 8.90 -12.30
CA PHE A 133 1.80 7.91 -12.64
C PHE A 133 2.29 6.49 -12.38
N ALA A 134 3.52 6.17 -12.75
CA ALA A 134 4.13 4.86 -12.48
C ALA A 134 4.12 4.53 -10.98
N ILE A 135 4.56 5.45 -10.13
CA ILE A 135 4.54 5.30 -8.67
C ILE A 135 3.11 5.26 -8.12
N PHE A 136 2.14 5.95 -8.73
CA PHE A 136 0.73 5.82 -8.35
C PHE A 136 0.24 4.38 -8.57
N ILE A 137 0.48 3.81 -9.75
CA ILE A 137 0.09 2.43 -10.06
C ILE A 137 0.79 1.46 -9.11
N GLU A 138 2.10 1.61 -8.90
CA GLU A 138 2.88 0.74 -8.03
C GLU A 138 2.37 0.77 -6.57
N ASN A 139 2.20 1.94 -5.99
CA ASN A 139 1.88 2.04 -4.56
C ASN A 139 0.38 2.05 -4.27
N VAL A 140 -0.42 2.78 -5.04
CA VAL A 140 -1.85 2.94 -4.73
C VAL A 140 -2.66 1.80 -5.31
N PHE A 141 -2.49 1.50 -6.59
CA PHE A 141 -3.30 0.47 -7.25
C PHE A 141 -3.01 -0.93 -6.72
N LYS A 142 -1.72 -1.33 -6.57
CA LYS A 142 -1.36 -2.62 -5.97
C LYS A 142 -1.86 -2.73 -4.52
N SER A 143 -1.74 -1.65 -3.74
CA SER A 143 -2.27 -1.61 -2.37
C SER A 143 -3.78 -1.78 -2.33
N LEU A 144 -4.53 -1.20 -3.27
CA LEU A 144 -5.98 -1.37 -3.35
C LEU A 144 -6.37 -2.82 -3.67
N LEU A 145 -5.65 -3.48 -4.58
CA LEU A 145 -5.90 -4.89 -4.90
C LEU A 145 -5.68 -5.79 -3.67
N SER A 146 -4.52 -5.66 -3.01
CA SER A 146 -4.24 -6.43 -1.79
C SER A 146 -5.22 -6.08 -0.67
N GLY A 147 -5.54 -4.79 -0.51
CA GLY A 147 -6.50 -4.28 0.45
C GLY A 147 -7.90 -4.84 0.26
N PHE A 148 -8.35 -5.03 -0.98
CA PHE A 148 -9.62 -5.66 -1.28
C PHE A 148 -9.67 -7.10 -0.75
N PHE A 149 -8.64 -7.91 -1.04
CA PHE A 149 -8.58 -9.30 -0.58
C PHE A 149 -8.52 -9.41 0.95
N PHE A 150 -7.64 -8.64 1.60
CA PHE A 150 -7.57 -8.62 3.07
C PHE A 150 -8.87 -8.16 3.72
N SER A 151 -9.49 -7.12 3.18
CA SER A 151 -10.75 -6.59 3.71
C SER A 151 -11.90 -7.59 3.54
N LEU A 152 -11.93 -8.31 2.42
CA LEU A 152 -12.92 -9.35 2.15
C LEU A 152 -12.78 -10.49 3.16
N LEU A 153 -11.57 -11.03 3.32
CA LEU A 153 -11.30 -12.13 4.24
C LEU A 153 -11.60 -11.74 5.69
N ALA A 154 -11.15 -10.56 6.13
CA ALA A 154 -11.42 -10.06 7.48
C ALA A 154 -12.93 -9.86 7.73
N SER A 155 -13.65 -9.30 6.74
CA SER A 155 -15.10 -9.08 6.87
C SER A 155 -15.88 -10.39 6.92
N LEU A 156 -15.49 -11.39 6.14
CA LEU A 156 -16.08 -12.73 6.18
C LEU A 156 -15.80 -13.41 7.52
N ALA A 157 -14.58 -13.36 8.03
CA ALA A 157 -14.20 -13.93 9.31
C ALA A 157 -14.98 -13.30 10.47
N ILE A 158 -15.12 -11.96 10.47
CA ILE A 158 -15.90 -11.25 11.50
C ILE A 158 -17.38 -11.61 11.41
N LYS A 159 -17.95 -11.65 10.20
CA LYS A 159 -19.35 -11.99 9.99
C LYS A 159 -19.65 -13.46 10.34
N SER A 160 -18.72 -14.38 10.15
CA SER A 160 -18.86 -15.81 10.49
C SER A 160 -18.76 -16.10 12.00
N LYS A 161 -18.67 -15.07 12.86
CA LYS A 161 -18.55 -15.18 14.31
C LYS A 161 -17.21 -15.73 14.82
N ILE A 162 -16.19 -15.89 13.98
CA ILE A 162 -14.86 -16.32 14.43
C ILE A 162 -14.30 -15.31 15.45
N PHE A 163 -14.64 -14.03 15.27
CA PHE A 163 -14.28 -12.92 16.17
C PHE A 163 -15.53 -12.29 16.81
N ALA A 164 -16.62 -13.05 16.97
CA ALA A 164 -17.85 -12.54 17.58
C ALA A 164 -17.56 -11.99 18.97
N ASN A 165 -18.06 -10.78 19.23
CA ASN A 165 -17.99 -10.16 20.55
C ASN A 165 -18.75 -11.06 21.54
N PRO A 166 -18.13 -11.56 22.64
CA PRO A 166 -18.79 -12.41 23.60
C PRO A 166 -19.96 -11.72 24.35
N LYS A 167 -20.16 -10.42 24.13
CA LYS A 167 -21.27 -9.65 24.73
C LYS A 167 -22.59 -9.71 23.95
N ASN A 168 -22.62 -10.29 22.75
CA ASN A 168 -23.86 -10.56 22.02
C ASN A 168 -23.87 -12.02 21.55
N PRO A 169 -24.15 -13.00 22.44
CA PRO A 169 -24.57 -14.31 21.98
C PRO A 169 -25.95 -14.14 21.31
N VAL A 170 -26.07 -14.57 20.06
CA VAL A 170 -27.34 -14.67 19.35
C VAL A 170 -28.18 -15.76 19.97
#